data_2133b85cbacb1fe9f7a48f4532511b2b
#
_entry.id   2133b85cbacb1fe9f7a48f4532511b2b
#
_cell.length_a   1.000
_cell.length_b   1.000
_cell.length_c   1.000
_cell.angle_alpha   90.00
_cell.angle_beta   90.00
_cell.angle_gamma   90.00
#
_symmetry.space_group_name_H-M   'P 1'
#
loop_
_entity.id
_entity.type
_entity.pdbx_description
1 polymer ?
#
loop_
_entity_poly.entity_id
_entity_poly.type
_entity_poly.pdbx_seq_one_letter_code
_entity_poly.pdbx_strand_id
1 'polypeptide(L)'
;MSHSRLQVLVCTVASRIGAIDTSGYPEVDGVEYLVCCQNFDNSEISTAVAALKARSDIRVKVFADRGLSVNRNHAFEIAEAPYVHVADDDISFCREGLQRVIADFDADPDLDIITTRSDMPEPRVFPPDGHDLAIPYRCYHTISFEISIRRRALDTYAIRFSPLAGIGAPFLICGEEELF
;
A
#
# COMPACT_ATOMS: atom_id res chain seq x y z
N MET A 1 -21.58 10.11 -4.97
CA MET A 1 -20.26 9.80 -4.40
C MET A 1 -19.66 8.74 -5.33
N SER A 2 -18.57 9.05 -6.02
CA SER A 2 -17.85 8.04 -6.83
C SER A 2 -17.36 6.95 -5.87
N HIS A 3 -17.75 5.70 -6.09
CA HIS A 3 -17.21 4.60 -5.30
C HIS A 3 -15.75 4.42 -5.70
N SER A 4 -14.84 4.56 -4.74
CA SER A 4 -13.44 4.24 -4.94
C SER A 4 -13.29 2.78 -5.43
N ARG A 5 -12.52 2.59 -6.49
CA ARG A 5 -12.22 1.29 -7.09
C ARG A 5 -10.91 0.71 -6.58
N LEU A 6 -9.94 1.60 -6.36
CA LEU A 6 -8.62 1.28 -5.82
C LEU A 6 -8.34 2.19 -4.63
N GLN A 7 -7.98 1.62 -3.50
CA GLN A 7 -7.40 2.35 -2.38
C GLN A 7 -5.90 2.08 -2.29
N VAL A 8 -5.12 3.17 -2.37
CA VAL A 8 -3.68 3.14 -2.13
C VAL A 8 -3.48 3.28 -0.62
N LEU A 9 -2.95 2.26 0.01
CA LEU A 9 -2.81 2.14 1.46
C LEU A 9 -1.43 2.65 1.89
N VAL A 10 -1.35 3.94 2.21
CA VAL A 10 -0.09 4.61 2.59
C VAL A 10 0.15 4.45 4.07
N CYS A 11 1.19 3.71 4.46
CA CYS A 11 1.55 3.50 5.86
C CYS A 11 2.66 4.46 6.29
N THR A 12 2.43 5.18 7.41
CA THR A 12 3.37 6.17 7.96
C THR A 12 3.33 6.18 9.49
N VAL A 13 4.22 6.97 10.08
CA VAL A 13 4.27 7.25 11.52
C VAL A 13 4.15 8.75 11.80
N ALA A 14 3.83 9.14 13.04
CA ALA A 14 3.62 10.53 13.43
C ALA A 14 4.80 11.46 13.07
N SER A 15 6.03 10.98 13.20
CA SER A 15 7.23 11.75 12.85
C SER A 15 7.44 11.99 11.36
N ARG A 16 6.74 11.25 10.47
CA ARG A 16 6.90 11.32 9.01
C ARG A 16 5.67 11.86 8.29
N ILE A 17 4.48 11.83 8.89
CA ILE A 17 3.22 12.23 8.22
C ILE A 17 3.28 13.65 7.61
N GLY A 18 4.00 14.57 8.25
CA GLY A 18 4.20 15.93 7.74
C GLY A 18 5.14 16.05 6.55
N ALA A 19 5.89 14.99 6.23
CA ALA A 19 6.81 14.94 5.10
C ALA A 19 6.22 14.27 3.84
N ILE A 20 4.99 13.76 3.92
CA ILE A 20 4.33 13.15 2.76
C ILE A 20 4.15 14.18 1.66
N ASP A 21 4.78 13.93 0.50
CA ASP A 21 4.65 14.77 -0.68
C ASP A 21 3.47 14.31 -1.54
N THR A 22 2.34 14.98 -1.38
CA THR A 22 1.13 14.66 -2.16
C THR A 22 1.21 15.05 -3.64
N SER A 23 2.25 15.76 -4.08
CA SER A 23 2.48 16.01 -5.51
C SER A 23 2.79 14.73 -6.28
N GLY A 24 3.33 13.72 -5.60
CA GLY A 24 3.53 12.37 -6.12
C GLY A 24 2.26 11.49 -6.14
N TYR A 25 1.10 12.02 -5.72
CA TYR A 25 -0.18 11.31 -5.67
C TYR A 25 -1.15 11.87 -6.71
N PRO A 26 -1.16 11.36 -7.94
CA PRO A 26 -2.02 11.89 -9.00
C PRO A 26 -3.51 11.68 -8.67
N GLU A 27 -4.33 12.70 -8.92
CA GLU A 27 -5.79 12.56 -8.85
C GLU A 27 -6.26 11.69 -10.02
N VAL A 28 -6.78 10.50 -9.74
CA VAL A 28 -7.27 9.53 -10.72
C VAL A 28 -8.70 9.15 -10.36
N ASP A 29 -9.59 9.13 -11.35
CA ASP A 29 -10.98 8.72 -11.11
C ASP A 29 -11.04 7.27 -10.58
N GLY A 30 -11.79 7.10 -9.49
CA GLY A 30 -11.89 5.80 -8.80
C GLY A 30 -10.69 5.44 -7.91
N VAL A 31 -9.70 6.30 -7.73
CA VAL A 31 -8.58 6.09 -6.80
C VAL A 31 -8.72 6.96 -5.55
N GLU A 32 -8.49 6.39 -4.40
CA GLU A 32 -8.44 7.06 -3.11
C GLU A 32 -7.14 6.67 -2.39
N TYR A 33 -6.52 7.62 -1.69
CA TYR A 33 -5.35 7.39 -0.86
C TYR A 33 -5.78 7.29 0.60
N LEU A 34 -5.56 6.13 1.21
CA LEU A 34 -5.85 5.88 2.62
C LEU A 34 -4.55 5.93 3.42
N VAL A 35 -4.29 7.07 4.05
CA VAL A 35 -3.10 7.28 4.89
C VAL A 35 -3.37 6.73 6.28
N CYS A 36 -2.63 5.68 6.66
CA CYS A 36 -2.66 5.04 7.96
C CYS A 36 -1.45 5.49 8.78
N CYS A 37 -1.65 6.32 9.79
CA CYS A 37 -0.60 6.90 10.60
C CYS A 37 -0.56 6.28 11.99
N GLN A 38 0.57 5.70 12.37
CA GLN A 38 0.80 5.29 13.76
C GLN A 38 1.33 6.44 14.59
N ASN A 39 0.58 6.79 15.63
CA ASN A 39 0.92 7.85 16.59
C ASN A 39 1.00 7.28 18.02
N PHE A 40 1.97 6.40 18.24
CA PHE A 40 2.17 5.68 19.50
C PHE A 40 2.78 6.54 20.62
N ASP A 41 3.31 7.71 20.29
CA ASP A 41 3.91 8.67 21.22
C ASP A 41 3.04 9.91 21.48
N ASN A 42 1.81 9.93 20.92
CA ASN A 42 0.87 11.05 21.01
C ASN A 42 1.44 12.40 20.53
N SER A 43 2.31 12.37 19.51
CA SER A 43 2.83 13.57 18.87
C SER A 43 1.71 14.45 18.30
N GLU A 44 1.95 15.78 18.27
CA GLU A 44 1.01 16.73 17.65
C GLU A 44 1.13 16.65 16.12
N ILE A 45 0.08 16.10 15.47
CA ILE A 45 0.01 15.87 14.03
C ILE A 45 -1.22 16.53 13.37
N SER A 46 -1.99 17.32 14.11
CA SER A 46 -3.28 17.86 13.61
C SER A 46 -3.12 18.69 12.35
N THR A 47 -2.07 19.50 12.27
CA THR A 47 -1.76 20.33 11.09
C THR A 47 -1.46 19.47 9.86
N ALA A 48 -0.64 18.44 9.99
CA ALA A 48 -0.31 17.52 8.90
C ALA A 48 -1.55 16.74 8.44
N VAL A 49 -2.34 16.24 9.38
CA VAL A 49 -3.60 15.55 9.09
C VAL A 49 -4.59 16.48 8.36
N ALA A 50 -4.72 17.74 8.80
CA ALA A 50 -5.59 18.71 8.15
C ALA A 50 -5.13 19.03 6.71
N ALA A 51 -3.81 19.17 6.50
CA ALA A 51 -3.24 19.40 5.17
C ALA A 51 -3.53 18.25 4.21
N LEU A 52 -3.38 16.99 4.63
CA LEU A 52 -3.70 15.82 3.83
C LEU A 52 -5.19 15.75 3.49
N LYS A 53 -6.07 15.98 4.50
CA LYS A 53 -7.54 15.95 4.32
C LYS A 53 -8.08 17.12 3.50
N ALA A 54 -7.28 18.12 3.16
CA ALA A 54 -7.70 19.18 2.23
C ALA A 54 -7.95 18.63 0.81
N ARG A 55 -7.37 17.50 0.44
CA ARG A 55 -7.69 16.77 -0.78
C ARG A 55 -8.84 15.80 -0.51
N SER A 56 -9.84 15.82 -1.38
CA SER A 56 -11.05 14.99 -1.24
C SER A 56 -10.82 13.50 -1.51
N ASP A 57 -9.73 13.16 -2.19
CA ASP A 57 -9.30 11.80 -2.51
C ASP A 57 -8.31 11.23 -1.47
N ILE A 58 -8.02 11.96 -0.38
CA ILE A 58 -7.16 11.48 0.69
C ILE A 58 -7.96 11.32 1.99
N ARG A 59 -7.95 10.10 2.54
CA ARG A 59 -8.46 9.80 3.88
C ARG A 59 -7.30 9.54 4.83
N VAL A 60 -7.41 9.99 6.08
CA VAL A 60 -6.40 9.75 7.11
C VAL A 60 -7.03 9.04 8.29
N LYS A 61 -6.39 7.95 8.73
CA LYS A 61 -6.69 7.22 9.97
C LYS A 61 -5.45 7.20 10.86
N VAL A 62 -5.66 7.35 12.17
CA VAL A 62 -4.59 7.38 13.16
C VAL A 62 -4.80 6.23 14.14
N PHE A 63 -3.71 5.49 14.42
CA PHE A 63 -3.66 4.36 15.34
C PHE A 63 -2.63 4.61 16.43
N ALA A 64 -2.82 4.05 17.62
CA ALA A 64 -1.95 4.26 18.78
C ALA A 64 -0.87 3.18 18.96
N ASP A 65 -0.91 2.12 18.17
CA ASP A 65 0.04 1.01 18.20
C ASP A 65 1.31 1.26 17.39
N ARG A 66 2.18 0.24 17.30
CA ARG A 66 3.48 0.33 16.65
C ARG A 66 3.77 -0.91 15.80
N GLY A 67 4.50 -0.72 14.71
CA GLY A 67 5.00 -1.76 13.81
C GLY A 67 4.41 -1.63 12.41
N LEU A 68 5.26 -1.67 11.38
CA LEU A 68 4.87 -1.47 9.99
C LEU A 68 3.85 -2.52 9.53
N SER A 69 4.11 -3.80 9.81
CA SER A 69 3.19 -4.89 9.49
C SER A 69 1.83 -4.75 10.18
N VAL A 70 1.81 -4.28 11.43
CA VAL A 70 0.57 -3.97 12.17
C VAL A 70 -0.19 -2.85 11.48
N ASN A 71 0.49 -1.78 11.07
CA ASN A 71 -0.12 -0.65 10.35
C ASN A 71 -0.71 -1.07 9.00
N ARG A 72 0.01 -1.89 8.23
CA ARG A 72 -0.48 -2.45 6.96
C ARG A 72 -1.73 -3.33 7.17
N ASN A 73 -1.76 -4.13 8.23
CA ASN A 73 -2.93 -4.93 8.57
C ASN A 73 -4.14 -4.06 8.94
N HIS A 74 -3.95 -2.98 9.71
CA HIS A 74 -5.02 -2.00 9.95
C HIS A 74 -5.52 -1.37 8.65
N ALA A 75 -4.61 -1.04 7.73
CA ALA A 75 -5.02 -0.52 6.43
C ALA A 75 -5.89 -1.52 5.66
N PHE A 76 -5.55 -2.82 5.68
CA PHE A 76 -6.37 -3.87 5.09
C PHE A 76 -7.75 -3.99 5.75
N GLU A 77 -7.82 -3.90 7.09
CA GLU A 77 -9.07 -4.03 7.84
C GLU A 77 -10.06 -2.89 7.54
N ILE A 78 -9.55 -1.67 7.32
CA ILE A 78 -10.41 -0.50 7.09
C ILE A 78 -10.58 -0.13 5.61
N ALA A 79 -9.93 -0.86 4.71
CA ALA A 79 -10.08 -0.67 3.27
C ALA A 79 -11.49 -1.09 2.81
N GLU A 80 -12.11 -0.25 1.99
CA GLU A 80 -13.48 -0.43 1.50
C GLU A 80 -13.54 -0.69 -0.02
N ALA A 81 -12.52 -0.24 -0.78
CA ALA A 81 -12.48 -0.44 -2.22
C ALA A 81 -12.28 -1.91 -2.59
N PRO A 82 -12.76 -2.36 -3.76
CA PRO A 82 -12.57 -3.74 -4.22
C PRO A 82 -11.11 -4.10 -4.47
N TYR A 83 -10.25 -3.12 -4.74
CA TYR A 83 -8.81 -3.28 -4.94
C TYR A 83 -8.03 -2.43 -3.97
N VAL A 84 -6.91 -2.96 -3.48
CA VAL A 84 -5.99 -2.25 -2.59
C VAL A 84 -4.57 -2.33 -3.15
N HIS A 85 -3.78 -1.28 -2.95
CA HIS A 85 -2.37 -1.23 -3.30
C HIS A 85 -1.58 -0.84 -2.06
N VAL A 86 -0.57 -1.62 -1.69
CA VAL A 86 0.28 -1.34 -0.52
C VAL A 86 1.27 -0.23 -0.89
N ALA A 87 1.49 0.71 0.01
CA ALA A 87 2.36 1.85 -0.24
C ALA A 87 3.15 2.29 1.01
N ASP A 88 4.35 2.81 0.77
CA ASP A 88 5.12 3.54 1.76
C ASP A 88 4.89 5.06 1.61
N ASP A 89 5.29 5.83 2.60
CA ASP A 89 5.01 7.28 2.69
C ASP A 89 5.97 8.17 1.88
N ASP A 90 6.99 7.59 1.25
CA ASP A 90 8.05 8.26 0.48
C ASP A 90 8.09 7.84 -0.99
N ILE A 91 7.02 7.24 -1.50
CA ILE A 91 6.90 6.85 -2.91
C ILE A 91 5.93 7.75 -3.67
N SER A 92 6.09 7.79 -4.99
CA SER A 92 5.20 8.49 -5.92
C SER A 92 4.59 7.51 -6.91
N PHE A 93 3.42 7.86 -7.44
CA PHE A 93 2.69 7.01 -8.38
C PHE A 93 2.59 7.67 -9.74
N CYS A 94 2.60 6.88 -10.80
CA CYS A 94 2.18 7.36 -12.11
C CYS A 94 0.68 7.08 -12.33
N ARG A 95 0.00 8.02 -12.95
CA ARG A 95 -1.43 7.94 -13.28
C ARG A 95 -1.78 6.68 -14.05
N GLU A 96 -0.99 6.38 -15.07
CA GLU A 96 -1.17 5.25 -15.96
C GLU A 96 -1.03 3.91 -15.24
N GLY A 97 -0.10 3.83 -14.26
CA GLY A 97 0.10 2.64 -13.43
C GLY A 97 -1.13 2.34 -12.57
N LEU A 98 -1.69 3.35 -11.90
CA LEU A 98 -2.90 3.18 -11.09
C LEU A 98 -4.11 2.79 -11.94
N GLN A 99 -4.27 3.41 -13.11
CA GLN A 99 -5.33 3.05 -14.06
C GLN A 99 -5.17 1.63 -14.58
N ARG A 100 -3.93 1.22 -14.85
CA ARG A 100 -3.63 -0.13 -15.34
C ARG A 100 -3.95 -1.20 -14.29
N VAL A 101 -3.63 -1.00 -13.02
CA VAL A 101 -3.99 -1.92 -11.93
C VAL A 101 -5.50 -2.15 -11.88
N ILE A 102 -6.31 -1.08 -11.97
CA ILE A 102 -7.77 -1.18 -12.02
C ILE A 102 -8.21 -1.99 -13.25
N ALA A 103 -7.67 -1.66 -14.42
CA ALA A 103 -8.05 -2.31 -15.68
C ALA A 103 -7.71 -3.80 -15.71
N ASP A 104 -6.54 -4.18 -15.18
CA ASP A 104 -6.10 -5.58 -15.13
C ASP A 104 -6.98 -6.42 -14.18
N PHE A 105 -7.34 -5.89 -13.01
CA PHE A 105 -8.31 -6.56 -12.12
C PHE A 105 -9.72 -6.66 -12.73
N ASP A 106 -10.14 -5.67 -13.50
CA ASP A 106 -11.45 -5.70 -14.17
C ASP A 106 -11.50 -6.73 -15.29
N ALA A 107 -10.40 -6.85 -16.02
CA ALA A 107 -10.30 -7.76 -17.16
C ALA A 107 -10.26 -9.23 -16.73
N ASP A 108 -9.72 -9.54 -15.55
CA ASP A 108 -9.60 -10.89 -15.05
C ASP A 108 -10.16 -11.01 -13.62
N PRO A 109 -11.40 -11.52 -13.46
CA PRO A 109 -12.03 -11.67 -12.15
C PRO A 109 -11.37 -12.73 -11.25
N ASP A 110 -10.56 -13.62 -11.79
CA ASP A 110 -9.85 -14.67 -11.03
C ASP A 110 -8.47 -14.20 -10.55
N LEU A 111 -8.01 -13.07 -11.03
CA LEU A 111 -6.75 -12.47 -10.61
C LEU A 111 -6.88 -11.85 -9.22
N ASP A 112 -6.18 -12.41 -8.24
CA ASP A 112 -6.24 -11.96 -6.84
C ASP A 112 -5.10 -11.01 -6.46
N ILE A 113 -3.89 -11.17 -7.05
CA ILE A 113 -2.71 -10.36 -6.75
C ILE A 113 -2.04 -9.93 -8.06
N ILE A 114 -1.63 -8.66 -8.10
CA ILE A 114 -0.81 -8.07 -9.16
C ILE A 114 0.43 -7.47 -8.52
N THR A 115 1.60 -7.69 -9.11
CA THR A 115 2.79 -6.92 -8.80
C THR A 115 3.08 -5.94 -9.94
N THR A 116 3.32 -4.70 -9.58
CA THR A 116 3.72 -3.64 -10.50
C THR A 116 5.23 -3.49 -10.54
N ARG A 117 5.74 -2.74 -11.51
CA ARG A 117 7.17 -2.38 -11.56
C ARG A 117 7.38 -1.04 -10.88
N SER A 118 8.39 -0.97 -10.05
CA SER A 118 8.86 0.27 -9.44
C SER A 118 10.08 0.82 -10.17
N ASP A 119 10.18 2.13 -10.28
CA ASP A 119 11.37 2.82 -10.78
C ASP A 119 12.27 3.13 -9.57
N MET A 120 13.29 2.32 -9.40
CA MET A 120 14.24 2.42 -8.28
C MET A 120 15.59 2.94 -8.77
N PRO A 121 16.36 3.66 -7.94
CA PRO A 121 17.71 4.11 -8.30
C PRO A 121 18.64 2.95 -8.67
N GLU A 122 18.46 1.78 -8.04
CA GLU A 122 19.19 0.57 -8.37
C GLU A 122 18.43 -0.26 -9.40
N PRO A 123 19.08 -0.69 -10.50
CA PRO A 123 18.43 -1.48 -11.52
C PRO A 123 17.91 -2.82 -10.97
N ARG A 124 16.64 -3.11 -11.19
CA ARG A 124 16.00 -4.38 -10.85
C ARG A 124 15.65 -5.17 -12.10
N VAL A 125 15.70 -6.49 -11.98
CA VAL A 125 15.29 -7.40 -13.06
C VAL A 125 13.87 -7.86 -12.77
N PHE A 126 12.93 -7.40 -13.58
CA PHE A 126 11.53 -7.78 -13.48
C PHE A 126 11.20 -8.96 -14.39
N PRO A 127 10.24 -9.81 -14.02
CA PRO A 127 9.69 -10.81 -14.91
C PRO A 127 8.95 -10.14 -16.10
N PRO A 128 8.72 -10.87 -17.20
CA PRO A 128 7.87 -10.38 -18.30
C PRO A 128 6.43 -10.14 -17.78
N ASP A 129 5.70 -9.30 -18.49
CA ASP A 129 4.29 -9.05 -18.20
C ASP A 129 3.48 -10.36 -18.27
N GLY A 130 2.57 -10.56 -17.32
CA GLY A 130 1.77 -11.78 -17.22
C GLY A 130 2.51 -12.99 -16.65
N HIS A 131 3.71 -12.81 -16.10
CA HIS A 131 4.42 -13.89 -15.43
C HIS A 131 3.65 -14.34 -14.17
N ASP A 132 3.49 -15.68 -14.03
CA ASP A 132 2.88 -16.26 -12.84
C ASP A 132 3.84 -16.12 -11.63
N LEU A 133 3.42 -15.43 -10.59
CA LEU A 133 4.22 -15.18 -9.39
C LEU A 133 4.56 -16.45 -8.60
N ALA A 134 3.79 -17.52 -8.78
CA ALA A 134 4.10 -18.83 -8.20
C ALA A 134 5.36 -19.48 -8.81
N ILE A 135 5.83 -18.96 -9.97
CA ILE A 135 7.02 -19.46 -10.66
C ILE A 135 8.19 -18.52 -10.38
N PRO A 136 9.24 -18.96 -9.68
CA PRO A 136 10.42 -18.12 -9.43
C PRO A 136 11.03 -17.56 -10.72
N TYR A 137 11.35 -16.28 -10.72
CA TYR A 137 12.00 -15.63 -11.86
C TYR A 137 13.32 -14.98 -11.45
N ARG A 138 14.43 -15.63 -11.79
CA ARG A 138 15.81 -15.16 -11.51
C ARG A 138 15.99 -14.78 -10.03
N CYS A 139 16.48 -13.55 -9.78
CA CYS A 139 16.65 -12.95 -8.45
C CYS A 139 15.52 -11.95 -8.14
N TYR A 140 14.34 -12.06 -8.76
CA TYR A 140 13.24 -11.18 -8.49
C TYR A 140 12.59 -11.52 -7.14
N HIS A 141 12.49 -10.50 -6.29
CA HIS A 141 11.72 -10.52 -5.06
C HIS A 141 10.76 -9.34 -5.13
N THR A 142 9.51 -9.59 -4.85
CA THR A 142 8.49 -8.55 -4.73
C THR A 142 8.78 -7.72 -3.49
N ILE A 143 8.57 -6.41 -3.58
CA ILE A 143 8.59 -5.51 -2.43
C ILE A 143 7.16 -5.00 -2.17
N SER A 144 6.87 -4.62 -0.93
CA SER A 144 5.51 -4.34 -0.48
C SER A 144 4.79 -3.31 -1.34
N PHE A 145 5.46 -2.22 -1.71
CA PHE A 145 4.85 -1.16 -2.53
C PHE A 145 4.72 -1.49 -4.04
N GLU A 146 5.01 -2.72 -4.43
CA GLU A 146 4.68 -3.25 -5.77
C GLU A 146 3.39 -4.08 -5.75
N ILE A 147 2.81 -4.36 -4.58
CA ILE A 147 1.72 -5.32 -4.40
C ILE A 147 0.36 -4.62 -4.48
N SER A 148 -0.47 -5.10 -5.39
CA SER A 148 -1.90 -4.79 -5.44
C SER A 148 -2.69 -6.07 -5.23
N ILE A 149 -3.79 -5.99 -4.47
CA ILE A 149 -4.57 -7.15 -4.05
C ILE A 149 -6.04 -6.90 -4.28
N ARG A 150 -6.75 -7.88 -4.77
CA ARG A 150 -8.20 -7.90 -4.73
C ARG A 150 -8.66 -8.08 -3.29
N ARG A 151 -9.39 -7.11 -2.72
CA ARG A 151 -9.72 -7.07 -1.29
C ARG A 151 -10.37 -8.36 -0.77
N ARG A 152 -11.23 -9.02 -1.58
CA ARG A 152 -11.82 -10.31 -1.16
C ARG A 152 -10.78 -11.39 -0.86
N ALA A 153 -9.61 -11.37 -1.51
CA ALA A 153 -8.56 -12.35 -1.27
C ALA A 153 -7.96 -12.22 0.13
N LEU A 154 -7.89 -10.98 0.67
CA LEU A 154 -7.43 -10.75 2.04
C LEU A 154 -8.25 -11.54 3.07
N ASP A 155 -9.57 -11.61 2.87
CA ASP A 155 -10.48 -12.32 3.76
C ASP A 155 -10.54 -13.81 3.44
N THR A 156 -10.62 -14.16 2.14
CA THR A 156 -10.74 -15.54 1.68
C THR A 156 -9.54 -16.40 2.10
N TYR A 157 -8.33 -15.84 1.99
CA TYR A 157 -7.09 -16.55 2.28
C TYR A 157 -6.44 -16.12 3.60
N ALA A 158 -7.11 -15.25 4.37
CA ALA A 158 -6.58 -14.69 5.61
C ALA A 158 -5.20 -14.03 5.45
N ILE A 159 -4.97 -13.36 4.31
CA ILE A 159 -3.69 -12.74 3.98
C ILE A 159 -3.42 -11.58 4.93
N ARG A 160 -2.31 -11.64 5.68
CA ARG A 160 -1.88 -10.58 6.60
C ARG A 160 -0.36 -10.55 6.68
N PHE A 161 0.19 -9.36 6.86
CA PHE A 161 1.60 -9.20 7.22
C PHE A 161 1.87 -9.76 8.62
N SER A 162 2.98 -10.46 8.79
CA SER A 162 3.35 -10.98 10.10
C SER A 162 3.73 -9.85 11.05
N PRO A 163 3.06 -9.68 12.21
CA PRO A 163 3.43 -8.66 13.19
C PRO A 163 4.79 -8.90 13.86
N LEU A 164 5.43 -10.05 13.59
CA LEU A 164 6.75 -10.41 14.09
C LEU A 164 7.88 -9.91 13.17
N ALA A 165 7.55 -9.43 11.96
CA ALA A 165 8.49 -8.92 10.97
C ALA A 165 8.15 -7.49 10.55
N GLY A 166 9.14 -6.77 9.98
CA GLY A 166 9.02 -5.39 9.56
C GLY A 166 9.51 -4.37 10.58
N ILE A 167 9.66 -3.12 10.15
CA ILE A 167 10.16 -2.03 10.99
C ILE A 167 9.29 -1.87 12.25
N GLY A 168 9.93 -1.91 13.42
CA GLY A 168 9.25 -1.80 14.71
C GLY A 168 8.70 -3.11 15.26
N ALA A 169 8.88 -4.23 14.56
CA ALA A 169 8.52 -5.55 15.04
C ALA A 169 9.53 -6.09 16.07
N PRO A 170 9.11 -7.05 16.93
CA PRO A 170 9.95 -7.54 18.03
C PRO A 170 11.06 -8.50 17.60
N PHE A 171 10.98 -9.16 16.45
CA PHE A 171 11.92 -10.23 16.06
C PHE A 171 12.72 -9.92 14.81
N LEU A 172 12.08 -9.54 13.70
CA LEU A 172 12.73 -9.25 12.43
C LEU A 172 12.45 -7.81 12.01
N ILE A 173 13.48 -7.06 11.66
CA ILE A 173 13.34 -5.65 11.27
C ILE A 173 13.00 -5.47 9.78
N CYS A 174 12.97 -6.56 9.01
CA CYS A 174 12.65 -6.59 7.56
C CYS A 174 12.13 -7.98 7.18
N GLY A 175 11.81 -8.18 5.89
CA GLY A 175 11.38 -9.47 5.36
C GLY A 175 9.89 -9.78 5.60
N GLU A 176 9.09 -8.77 5.85
CA GLU A 176 7.66 -8.93 6.00
C GLU A 176 6.96 -9.32 4.71
N GLU A 177 7.52 -8.94 3.55
CA GLU A 177 7.02 -9.33 2.23
C GLU A 177 7.21 -10.82 1.94
N GLU A 178 8.29 -11.41 2.46
CA GLU A 178 8.62 -12.82 2.28
C GLU A 178 7.74 -13.75 3.14
N LEU A 179 7.09 -13.17 4.17
CA LEU A 179 6.18 -13.85 5.08
C LEU A 179 4.69 -13.55 4.78
N PHE A 180 4.46 -12.75 3.75
CA PHE A 180 3.14 -12.29 3.30
C PHE A 180 2.42 -13.25 2.31
#